data_ee0144fda9cff00e7e1d9a91b999a8a1
#
_entry.id   ee0144fda9cff00e7e1d9a91b999a8a1
#
_cell.length_a   1.000
_cell.length_b   1.000
_cell.length_c   1.000
_cell.angle_alpha   90.00
_cell.angle_beta   90.00
_cell.angle_gamma   90.00
#
_symmetry.space_group_name_H-M   'P 1'
#
loop_
_entity.id
_entity.type
_entity.pdbx_description
1 polymer ?
#
loop_
_entity_poly.entity_id
_entity_poly.type
_entity_poly.pdbx_seq_one_letter_code
_entity_poly.pdbx_strand_id
1 'polypeptide(L)'
;MKILWTDFASEMLSEIYDYYKVNASPSIAQKIKTEIFATTKQLKKHPISGQLEINLEKLKEGHRYLVKGNYKIIYKEIPEGVLITDVFDTRQDPIKINDEERKPGK
;
A
#
# COMPACT_ATOMS: atom_id res chain seq x y z
N MET A 1 13.46 11.18 6.43
CA MET A 1 12.32 10.36 6.91
C MET A 1 12.40 8.98 6.28
N LYS A 2 12.20 7.94 7.08
CA LYS A 2 12.25 6.56 6.60
C LYS A 2 10.90 6.12 6.05
N ILE A 3 10.95 5.22 5.07
CA ILE A 3 9.76 4.53 4.56
C ILE A 3 9.93 3.06 4.91
N LEU A 4 9.07 2.58 5.80
CA LEU A 4 9.07 1.20 6.26
C LEU A 4 7.84 0.47 5.71
N TRP A 5 7.94 -0.84 5.60
CA TRP A 5 6.86 -1.69 5.11
C TRP A 5 6.52 -2.75 6.14
N THR A 6 5.24 -2.98 6.39
CA THR A 6 4.84 -4.13 7.21
C THR A 6 5.09 -5.42 6.42
N ASP A 7 5.18 -6.54 7.12
CA ASP A 7 5.27 -7.85 6.48
C ASP A 7 4.07 -8.08 5.58
N PHE A 8 2.89 -7.71 6.05
CA PHE A 8 1.65 -7.87 5.27
C PHE A 8 1.71 -7.07 3.96
N ALA A 9 2.11 -5.80 4.02
CA ALA A 9 2.21 -4.97 2.81
C ALA A 9 3.23 -5.54 1.83
N SER A 10 4.36 -6.04 2.33
CA SER A 10 5.38 -6.68 1.50
C SER A 10 4.85 -7.95 0.86
N GLU A 11 4.08 -8.75 1.59
CA GLU A 11 3.43 -9.94 1.05
C GLU A 11 2.44 -9.60 -0.05
N MET A 12 1.65 -8.53 0.14
CA MET A 12 0.69 -8.09 -0.88
C MET A 12 1.41 -7.67 -2.15
N LEU A 13 2.51 -6.95 -2.04
CA LEU A 13 3.30 -6.56 -3.20
C LEU A 13 3.87 -7.79 -3.93
N SER A 14 4.34 -8.79 -3.18
CA SER A 14 4.82 -10.05 -3.73
C SER A 14 3.71 -10.81 -4.47
N GLU A 15 2.50 -10.85 -3.91
CA GLU A 15 1.37 -11.52 -4.56
C GLU A 15 0.97 -10.84 -5.86
N ILE A 16 1.03 -9.50 -5.90
CA ILE A 16 0.79 -8.74 -7.13
C ILE A 16 1.82 -9.10 -8.17
N TYR A 17 3.10 -9.15 -7.78
CA TYR A 17 4.18 -9.55 -8.68
C TYR A 17 3.94 -10.95 -9.24
N ASP A 18 3.67 -11.92 -8.38
CA ASP A 18 3.46 -13.31 -8.79
C ASP A 18 2.27 -13.45 -9.74
N TYR A 19 1.19 -12.73 -9.47
CA TYR A 19 0.01 -12.73 -10.35
C TYR A 19 0.37 -12.30 -11.77
N TYR A 20 1.06 -11.18 -11.93
CA TYR A 20 1.41 -10.67 -13.25
C TYR A 20 2.52 -11.48 -13.92
N LYS A 21 3.41 -12.09 -13.14
CA LYS A 21 4.43 -12.98 -13.67
C LYS A 21 3.79 -14.18 -14.38
N VAL A 22 2.73 -14.74 -13.79
CA VAL A 22 2.02 -15.90 -14.34
C VAL A 22 1.05 -15.50 -15.45
N ASN A 23 0.29 -14.42 -15.25
CA ASN A 23 -0.81 -14.05 -16.15
C ASN A 23 -0.43 -13.06 -17.26
N ALA A 24 0.74 -12.47 -17.18
CA ALA A 24 1.26 -11.56 -18.21
C ALA A 24 2.69 -11.97 -18.58
N SER A 25 3.68 -11.37 -17.92
CA SER A 25 5.09 -11.71 -18.14
C SER A 25 5.93 -11.25 -16.95
N PRO A 26 7.15 -11.82 -16.76
CA PRO A 26 8.07 -11.35 -15.73
C PRO A 26 8.42 -9.86 -15.90
N SER A 27 8.54 -9.39 -17.13
CA SER A 27 8.85 -7.99 -17.43
C SER A 27 7.75 -7.05 -16.95
N ILE A 28 6.50 -7.38 -17.24
CA ILE A 28 5.34 -6.60 -16.79
C ILE A 28 5.22 -6.64 -15.27
N ALA A 29 5.41 -7.80 -14.66
CA ALA A 29 5.38 -7.96 -13.22
C ALA A 29 6.41 -7.05 -12.54
N GLN A 30 7.64 -7.03 -13.05
CA GLN A 30 8.71 -6.20 -12.51
C GLN A 30 8.39 -4.71 -12.67
N LYS A 31 7.82 -4.31 -13.80
CA LYS A 31 7.42 -2.93 -14.04
C LYS A 31 6.39 -2.46 -13.02
N ILE A 32 5.34 -3.25 -12.80
CA ILE A 32 4.27 -2.92 -11.85
C ILE A 32 4.82 -2.80 -10.44
N LYS A 33 5.63 -3.76 -10.00
CA LYS A 33 6.26 -3.75 -8.69
C LYS A 33 7.13 -2.51 -8.50
N THR A 34 7.95 -2.19 -9.49
CA THR A 34 8.85 -1.04 -9.45
C THR A 34 8.08 0.28 -9.38
N GLU A 35 6.98 0.39 -10.14
CA GLU A 35 6.16 1.59 -10.14
C GLU A 35 5.44 1.80 -8.79
N ILE A 36 4.92 0.74 -8.19
CA ILE A 36 4.30 0.81 -6.87
C ILE A 36 5.33 1.26 -5.84
N PHE A 37 6.50 0.63 -5.85
CA PHE A 37 7.57 0.97 -4.91
C PHE A 37 8.03 2.42 -5.09
N ALA A 38 8.22 2.85 -6.35
CA ALA A 38 8.67 4.20 -6.65
C ALA A 38 7.65 5.27 -6.20
N THR A 39 6.35 4.95 -6.26
CA THR A 39 5.30 5.87 -5.83
C THR A 39 5.43 6.22 -4.34
N THR A 40 5.93 5.31 -3.52
CA THR A 40 6.09 5.57 -2.08
C THR A 40 7.18 6.59 -1.78
N LYS A 41 8.10 6.83 -2.72
CA LYS A 41 9.26 7.72 -2.46
C LYS A 41 8.85 9.16 -2.20
N GLN A 42 7.72 9.62 -2.74
CA GLN A 42 7.24 10.98 -2.47
C GLN A 42 6.94 11.21 -0.99
N LEU A 43 6.68 10.14 -0.24
CA LEU A 43 6.35 10.22 1.18
C LEU A 43 7.56 10.65 2.03
N LYS A 44 8.77 10.54 1.51
CA LYS A 44 9.98 11.03 2.21
C LYS A 44 9.94 12.53 2.45
N LYS A 45 9.41 13.28 1.48
CA LYS A 45 9.34 14.74 1.55
C LYS A 45 7.93 15.23 1.89
N HIS A 46 6.91 14.45 1.53
CA HIS A 46 5.50 14.84 1.64
C HIS A 46 4.69 13.73 2.30
N PRO A 47 4.91 13.46 3.61
CA PRO A 47 4.26 12.33 4.27
C PRO A 47 2.74 12.43 4.36
N ILE A 48 2.18 13.63 4.24
CA ILE A 48 0.73 13.82 4.27
C ILE A 48 0.14 14.09 2.88
N SER A 49 0.89 13.79 1.82
CA SER A 49 0.41 14.03 0.45
C SER A 49 -0.71 13.07 0.01
N GLY A 50 -0.85 11.92 0.65
CA GLY A 50 -1.93 10.99 0.35
C GLY A 50 -3.27 11.46 0.92
N GLN A 51 -4.34 10.89 0.37
CA GLN A 51 -5.70 11.15 0.85
C GLN A 51 -6.00 10.32 2.10
N LEU A 52 -6.87 10.82 2.98
CA LEU A 52 -7.29 10.06 4.15
C LEU A 52 -8.06 8.81 3.73
N GLU A 53 -7.71 7.67 4.34
CA GLU A 53 -8.40 6.40 4.08
C GLU A 53 -9.55 6.24 5.05
N ILE A 54 -10.76 6.60 4.59
CA ILE A 54 -11.95 6.62 5.44
C ILE A 54 -12.37 5.23 5.90
N ASN A 55 -12.02 4.18 5.18
CA ASN A 55 -12.32 2.81 5.61
C ASN A 55 -11.54 2.38 6.86
N LEU A 56 -10.50 3.12 7.22
CA LEU A 56 -9.70 2.88 8.43
C LEU A 56 -9.83 4.01 9.46
N GLU A 57 -10.77 4.92 9.25
CA GLU A 57 -10.98 6.07 10.13
C GLU A 57 -11.23 5.66 11.58
N LYS A 58 -11.94 4.57 11.81
CA LYS A 58 -12.27 4.09 13.16
C LYS A 58 -11.05 3.68 13.96
N LEU A 59 -9.95 3.33 13.31
CA LEU A 59 -8.71 3.00 14.01
C LEU A 59 -8.03 4.23 14.59
N LYS A 60 -8.38 5.43 14.12
CA LYS A 60 -7.84 6.71 14.59
C LYS A 60 -6.31 6.79 14.52
N GLU A 61 -5.72 6.16 13.52
CA GLU A 61 -4.27 6.14 13.32
C GLU A 61 -3.83 7.02 12.15
N GLY A 62 -4.78 7.74 11.53
CA GLY A 62 -4.47 8.68 10.44
C GLY A 62 -4.03 8.04 9.15
N HIS A 63 -4.54 6.85 8.85
CA HIS A 63 -4.20 6.17 7.60
C HIS A 63 -4.53 7.03 6.38
N ARG A 64 -3.61 7.04 5.43
CA ARG A 64 -3.73 7.72 4.14
C ARG A 64 -3.40 6.74 3.03
N TYR A 65 -3.68 7.13 1.78
CA TYR A 65 -3.30 6.29 0.65
C TYR A 65 -2.83 7.12 -0.53
N LEU A 66 -1.96 6.51 -1.32
CA LEU A 66 -1.59 6.96 -2.66
C LEU A 66 -2.19 5.98 -3.66
N VAL A 67 -2.37 6.41 -4.90
CA VAL A 67 -2.87 5.54 -5.97
C VAL A 67 -1.80 5.35 -7.02
N LYS A 68 -1.59 4.10 -7.42
CA LYS A 68 -0.80 3.77 -8.61
C LYS A 68 -1.50 2.65 -9.37
N GLY A 69 -1.94 2.95 -10.60
CA GLY A 69 -2.72 2.01 -11.39
C GLY A 69 -3.99 1.62 -10.65
N ASN A 70 -4.21 0.32 -10.51
CA ASN A 70 -5.38 -0.23 -9.81
C ASN A 70 -5.15 -0.42 -8.32
N TYR A 71 -4.08 0.14 -7.75
CA TYR A 71 -3.71 -0.15 -6.37
C TYR A 71 -3.72 1.10 -5.51
N LYS A 72 -4.27 0.96 -4.30
CA LYS A 72 -4.09 1.90 -3.21
C LYS A 72 -2.90 1.45 -2.39
N ILE A 73 -1.98 2.35 -2.13
CA ILE A 73 -0.84 2.11 -1.25
C ILE A 73 -1.19 2.79 0.05
N ILE A 74 -1.58 2.00 1.05
CA ILE A 74 -2.08 2.51 2.32
C ILE A 74 -0.93 2.65 3.30
N TYR A 75 -0.86 3.77 4.00
CA TYR A 75 0.23 4.06 4.92
C TYR A 75 -0.25 4.90 6.09
N LYS A 76 0.58 4.98 7.12
CA LYS A 76 0.37 5.89 8.26
C LYS A 76 1.71 6.45 8.70
N GLU A 77 1.67 7.60 9.37
CA GLU A 77 2.87 8.16 9.98
C GLU A 77 3.21 7.43 11.26
N ILE A 78 4.50 7.26 11.50
CA ILE A 78 5.05 6.69 12.73
C ILE A 78 6.21 7.59 13.18
N PRO A 79 6.71 7.46 14.41
CA PRO A 79 7.83 8.30 14.88
C PRO A 79 9.06 8.26 13.96
N GLU A 80 9.36 7.11 13.36
CA GLU A 80 10.53 6.92 12.48
C GLU A 80 10.31 7.47 11.05
N GLY A 81 9.05 7.71 10.65
CA GLY A 81 8.74 8.17 9.30
C GLY A 81 7.36 7.77 8.85
N VAL A 82 7.26 6.95 7.82
CA VAL A 82 5.99 6.39 7.36
C VAL A 82 6.07 4.88 7.28
N LEU A 83 4.95 4.24 7.57
CA LEU A 83 4.81 2.78 7.51
C LEU A 83 3.76 2.44 6.46
N ILE A 84 4.19 1.73 5.42
CA ILE A 84 3.26 1.20 4.41
C ILE A 84 2.59 -0.03 5.03
N THR A 85 1.26 -0.01 5.15
CA THR A 85 0.52 -1.05 5.85
C THR A 85 -0.23 -2.00 4.93
N ASP A 86 -0.48 -1.59 3.68
CA ASP A 86 -1.24 -2.42 2.73
C ASP A 86 -1.00 -1.94 1.30
N VAL A 87 -1.13 -2.85 0.35
CA VAL A 87 -1.26 -2.54 -1.07
C VAL A 87 -2.54 -3.22 -1.53
N PHE A 88 -3.58 -2.43 -1.75
CA PHE A 88 -4.94 -2.90 -1.94
C PHE A 88 -5.40 -2.73 -3.39
N ASP A 89 -5.94 -3.80 -3.98
CA ASP A 89 -6.52 -3.77 -5.32
C ASP A 89 -7.86 -3.06 -5.29
N THR A 90 -7.98 -1.92 -5.96
CA THR A 90 -9.18 -1.08 -5.96
C THR A 90 -10.37 -1.71 -6.67
N ARG A 91 -10.18 -2.83 -7.37
CA ARG A 91 -11.28 -3.57 -7.99
C ARG A 91 -12.04 -4.42 -6.98
N GLN A 92 -11.50 -4.58 -5.76
CA GLN A 92 -12.19 -5.21 -4.64
C GLN A 92 -13.07 -4.19 -3.92
N ASP A 93 -14.02 -4.69 -3.12
CA ASP A 93 -14.87 -3.86 -2.27
C ASP A 93 -14.01 -3.11 -1.24
N PRO A 94 -14.07 -1.77 -1.17
CA PRO A 94 -13.28 -0.98 -0.22
C PRO A 94 -13.47 -1.36 1.25
N ILE A 95 -14.61 -1.95 1.62
CA ILE A 95 -14.87 -2.42 2.97
C ILE A 95 -13.82 -3.43 3.42
N LYS A 96 -13.27 -4.21 2.48
CA LYS A 96 -12.24 -5.20 2.77
C LYS A 96 -10.94 -4.61 3.30
N ILE A 97 -10.71 -3.32 3.10
CA ILE A 97 -9.52 -2.65 3.63
C ILE A 97 -9.46 -2.79 5.16
N ASN A 98 -10.59 -2.79 5.83
CA ASN A 98 -10.67 -2.93 7.29
C ASN A 98 -10.91 -4.37 7.77
N ASP A 99 -10.72 -5.35 6.89
CA ASP A 99 -10.84 -6.76 7.27
C ASP A 99 -9.67 -7.15 8.18
N GLU A 100 -9.97 -7.84 9.28
CA GLU A 100 -8.94 -8.27 10.24
C GLU A 100 -7.86 -9.13 9.60
N GLU A 101 -8.21 -9.92 8.58
CA GLU A 101 -7.24 -10.74 7.85
C GLU A 101 -6.21 -9.90 7.11
N ARG A 102 -6.52 -8.64 6.81
CA ARG A 102 -5.58 -7.70 6.19
C ARG A 102 -4.75 -6.94 7.22
N LYS A 103 -4.94 -7.19 8.51
CA LYS A 103 -4.14 -6.61 9.61
C LYS A 103 -4.07 -5.08 9.56
N PRO A 104 -5.22 -4.37 9.45
CA PRO A 104 -5.21 -2.93 9.18
C PRO A 104 -4.60 -2.08 10.29
N GLY A 105 -4.53 -2.56 11.52
CA GLY A 105 -3.94 -1.83 12.65
C GLY A 105 -2.47 -2.17 12.90
N LYS A 106 -1.85 -2.92 12.06
CA LYS A 106 -0.49 -3.43 12.26
C LYS A 106 0.41 -3.01 11.13
#